data_a194efb2bd0875e4662dbd8118999010
#
_entry.id   a194efb2bd0875e4662dbd8118999010
#
_cell.length_a   1.000
_cell.length_b   1.000
_cell.length_c   1.000
_cell.angle_alpha   90.00
_cell.angle_beta   90.00
_cell.angle_gamma   90.00
#
_symmetry.space_group_name_H-M   'P 1'
#
loop_
_entity.id
_entity.type
_entity.pdbx_description
1 polymer ?
#
loop_
_entity_poly.entity_id
_entity_poly.type
_entity_poly.pdbx_seq_one_letter_code
_entity_poly.pdbx_strand_id
1 'polypeptide(L)'
;MDKTEDRKQKTEIRRQKLGKFKLSLLSGGRFWLDGGAMFGVVPKPLWERLNPSDTNNRIELGLNCLLIETGDKNILVDTGILRIEDIKFNEIYKVEYESIRDALSKLNLTPKDIHIVINSHLHFDHCGGNTYRAGDKYLPSFPCAKYVIQELEWYDATHPNERTRTSYIPDTFVPLKESGNLELINGDPEVLPGIRVHLTGGHTRGHQVVLLESNGERGSTSKCIYFADLIPTASHIKVPYVMGYDLYPLKTITEKKELLEIASAERWLTIFEHEPKIGIGYLDKRDGKLVFVPTITNNKRKVVR
;
A
#
# COMPACT_ATOMS: atom_id res chain seq x y z
N MET A 1 -22.87 3.43 16.80
CA MET A 1 -22.59 2.64 15.57
C MET A 1 -22.26 1.24 16.02
N ASP A 2 -22.95 0.25 15.47
CA ASP A 2 -22.80 -1.16 15.87
C ASP A 2 -21.46 -1.69 15.39
N LYS A 3 -20.67 -2.28 16.31
CA LYS A 3 -19.35 -2.88 16.02
C LYS A 3 -19.41 -3.97 14.91
N THR A 4 -20.58 -4.55 14.68
CA THR A 4 -20.85 -5.55 13.63
C THR A 4 -21.02 -4.93 12.25
N GLU A 5 -21.58 -3.72 12.12
CA GLU A 5 -21.65 -3.00 10.84
C GLU A 5 -20.28 -2.45 10.43
N ASP A 6 -19.49 -1.98 11.39
CA ASP A 6 -18.12 -1.50 11.16
C ASP A 6 -17.20 -2.65 10.70
N ARG A 7 -17.34 -3.86 11.26
CA ARG A 7 -16.62 -5.06 10.78
C ARG A 7 -17.02 -5.47 9.35
N LYS A 8 -18.32 -5.42 8.98
CA LYS A 8 -18.78 -5.77 7.63
C LYS A 8 -18.32 -4.79 6.55
N GLN A 9 -18.21 -3.49 6.87
CA GLN A 9 -17.70 -2.48 5.94
C GLN A 9 -16.18 -2.61 5.71
N LYS A 10 -15.43 -3.19 6.64
CA LYS A 10 -13.97 -3.35 6.58
C LYS A 10 -13.49 -4.55 5.73
N THR A 11 -14.36 -5.52 5.46
CA THR A 11 -14.04 -6.74 4.68
C THR A 11 -14.56 -6.73 3.24
N GLU A 12 -15.26 -5.67 2.83
CA GLU A 12 -15.81 -5.57 1.48
C GLU A 12 -14.72 -5.09 0.50
N ILE A 13 -14.44 -5.90 -0.52
CA ILE A 13 -13.50 -5.52 -1.59
C ILE A 13 -14.05 -4.30 -2.30
N ARG A 14 -13.30 -3.19 -2.27
CA ARG A 14 -13.68 -1.95 -2.93
C ARG A 14 -13.22 -1.99 -4.37
N ARG A 15 -14.18 -1.88 -5.28
CA ARG A 15 -13.94 -1.92 -6.72
C ARG A 15 -14.16 -0.56 -7.34
N GLN A 16 -13.25 -0.16 -8.24
CA GLN A 16 -13.31 1.10 -8.96
C GLN A 16 -12.90 0.88 -10.42
N LYS A 17 -13.58 1.51 -11.37
CA LYS A 17 -13.17 1.54 -12.78
C LYS A 17 -12.29 2.79 -13.00
N LEU A 18 -11.15 2.61 -13.67
CA LEU A 18 -10.26 3.69 -14.09
C LEU A 18 -9.98 3.53 -15.59
N GLY A 19 -10.77 4.18 -16.44
CA GLY A 19 -10.70 3.98 -17.90
C GLY A 19 -10.90 2.49 -18.24
N LYS A 20 -9.87 1.87 -18.85
CA LYS A 20 -9.87 0.43 -19.18
C LYS A 20 -9.52 -0.49 -18.01
N PHE A 21 -8.95 0.06 -16.94
CA PHE A 21 -8.54 -0.74 -15.77
C PHE A 21 -9.70 -0.98 -14.80
N LYS A 22 -9.75 -2.17 -14.22
CA LYS A 22 -10.56 -2.45 -13.04
C LYS A 22 -9.63 -2.52 -11.83
N LEU A 23 -9.92 -1.72 -10.82
CA LEU A 23 -9.16 -1.64 -9.59
C LEU A 23 -9.94 -2.31 -8.46
N SER A 24 -9.27 -3.17 -7.69
CA SER A 24 -9.83 -3.78 -6.49
C SER A 24 -8.86 -3.61 -5.34
N LEU A 25 -9.31 -2.99 -4.26
CA LEU A 25 -8.53 -2.86 -3.05
C LEU A 25 -8.76 -4.09 -2.18
N LEU A 26 -7.72 -4.90 -2.01
CA LEU A 26 -7.73 -6.14 -1.24
C LEU A 26 -7.18 -5.87 0.16
N SER A 27 -7.77 -6.48 1.17
CA SER A 27 -7.25 -6.41 2.54
C SER A 27 -6.23 -7.53 2.78
N GLY A 28 -5.02 -7.17 3.21
CA GLY A 28 -4.02 -8.06 3.81
C GLY A 28 -4.15 -8.18 5.31
N GLY A 29 -5.21 -7.57 5.89
CA GLY A 29 -5.44 -7.49 7.32
C GLY A 29 -5.17 -6.12 7.92
N ARG A 30 -4.82 -6.11 9.18
CA ARG A 30 -4.50 -4.90 9.95
C ARG A 30 -3.37 -5.19 10.93
N PHE A 31 -2.67 -4.14 11.28
CA PHE A 31 -1.66 -4.19 12.33
C PHE A 31 -1.56 -2.85 13.05
N TRP A 32 -0.78 -2.79 14.10
CA TRP A 32 -0.65 -1.58 14.91
C TRP A 32 0.83 -1.21 15.04
N LEU A 33 1.13 0.07 14.82
CA LEU A 33 2.46 0.65 15.06
C LEU A 33 2.38 1.78 16.08
N ASP A 34 3.52 2.07 16.72
CA ASP A 34 3.64 3.20 17.62
C ASP A 34 3.29 4.52 16.90
N GLY A 35 2.33 5.26 17.45
CA GLY A 35 1.83 6.49 16.84
C GLY A 35 2.89 7.59 16.81
N GLY A 36 3.82 7.62 17.77
CA GLY A 36 4.93 8.56 17.74
C GLY A 36 5.88 8.26 16.58
N ALA A 37 6.19 7.00 16.33
CA ALA A 37 7.00 6.58 15.19
C ALA A 37 6.28 6.86 13.86
N MET A 38 4.97 6.62 13.76
CA MET A 38 4.19 6.90 12.56
C MET A 38 4.07 8.40 12.24
N PHE A 39 4.11 9.27 13.24
CA PHE A 39 3.98 10.71 13.05
C PHE A 39 5.28 11.50 13.26
N GLY A 40 6.37 10.82 13.61
CA GLY A 40 7.72 11.41 13.74
C GLY A 40 7.75 12.58 14.71
N VAL A 41 8.10 13.75 14.21
CA VAL A 41 8.23 14.97 15.04
C VAL A 41 6.90 15.66 15.34
N VAL A 42 5.78 15.17 14.83
CA VAL A 42 4.45 15.76 15.09
C VAL A 42 4.02 15.46 16.52
N PRO A 43 3.68 16.47 17.35
CA PRO A 43 3.25 16.26 18.72
C PRO A 43 1.99 15.40 18.84
N LYS A 44 1.98 14.44 19.80
CA LYS A 44 0.87 13.52 20.05
C LYS A 44 -0.51 14.20 20.09
N PRO A 45 -0.73 15.35 20.78
CA PRO A 45 -2.05 16.00 20.82
C PRO A 45 -2.60 16.42 19.45
N LEU A 46 -1.75 16.50 18.41
CA LEU A 46 -2.16 16.85 17.05
C LEU A 46 -2.56 15.62 16.22
N TRP A 47 -1.78 14.54 16.31
CA TRP A 47 -2.05 13.35 15.50
C TRP A 47 -3.05 12.38 16.15
N GLU A 48 -3.11 12.30 17.49
CA GLU A 48 -4.01 11.38 18.20
C GLU A 48 -5.50 11.69 17.95
N ARG A 49 -5.85 12.96 17.67
CA ARG A 49 -7.21 13.34 17.27
C ARG A 49 -7.65 12.74 15.93
N LEU A 50 -6.68 12.43 15.06
CA LEU A 50 -6.91 11.86 13.74
C LEU A 50 -6.84 10.34 13.79
N ASN A 51 -5.87 9.82 14.55
CA ASN A 51 -5.57 8.40 14.70
C ASN A 51 -5.46 8.07 16.20
N PRO A 52 -6.59 7.74 16.88
CA PRO A 52 -6.58 7.40 18.29
C PRO A 52 -5.65 6.22 18.59
N SER A 53 -4.79 6.37 19.60
CA SER A 53 -3.87 5.32 20.04
C SER A 53 -4.47 4.42 21.10
N ASP A 54 -3.97 3.17 21.19
CA ASP A 54 -4.24 2.28 22.30
C ASP A 54 -3.36 2.61 23.53
N THR A 55 -3.49 1.81 24.61
CA THR A 55 -2.71 1.99 25.86
C THR A 55 -1.20 1.85 25.67
N ASN A 56 -0.77 1.20 24.58
CA ASN A 56 0.63 1.04 24.20
C ASN A 56 1.10 2.09 23.17
N ASN A 57 0.35 3.20 23.00
CA ASN A 57 0.62 4.26 22.05
C ASN A 57 0.56 3.82 20.58
N ARG A 58 -0.06 2.67 20.27
CA ARG A 58 -0.15 2.16 18.91
C ARG A 58 -1.42 2.63 18.22
N ILE A 59 -1.32 2.97 16.94
CA ILE A 59 -2.44 3.31 16.07
C ILE A 59 -2.75 2.16 15.13
N GLU A 60 -4.03 2.01 14.76
CA GLU A 60 -4.49 1.01 13.78
C GLU A 60 -4.08 1.41 12.37
N LEU A 61 -3.54 0.46 11.61
CA LEU A 61 -3.13 0.58 10.22
C LEU A 61 -3.76 -0.52 9.38
N GLY A 62 -4.24 -0.18 8.18
CA GLY A 62 -4.68 -1.14 7.17
C GLY A 62 -3.50 -1.72 6.40
N LEU A 63 -3.75 -2.81 5.69
CA LEU A 63 -2.84 -3.43 4.72
C LEU A 63 -3.62 -3.55 3.40
N ASN A 64 -3.71 -2.43 2.68
CA ASN A 64 -4.54 -2.29 1.48
C ASN A 64 -3.71 -2.54 0.22
N CYS A 65 -3.73 -3.76 -0.30
CA CYS A 65 -3.04 -4.12 -1.54
C CYS A 65 -3.93 -3.82 -2.75
N LEU A 66 -3.35 -3.31 -3.83
CA LEU A 66 -4.10 -2.95 -5.03
C LEU A 66 -3.99 -4.02 -6.11
N LEU A 67 -5.12 -4.62 -6.49
CA LEU A 67 -5.22 -5.44 -7.69
C LEU A 67 -5.67 -4.57 -8.87
N ILE A 68 -4.93 -4.66 -9.98
CA ILE A 68 -5.20 -3.98 -11.24
C ILE A 68 -5.44 -5.04 -12.32
N GLU A 69 -6.66 -5.06 -12.86
CA GLU A 69 -7.03 -5.93 -13.99
C GLU A 69 -7.03 -5.08 -15.27
N THR A 70 -6.16 -5.44 -16.26
CA THR A 70 -6.04 -4.72 -17.54
C THR A 70 -6.91 -5.34 -18.65
N GLY A 71 -7.49 -6.50 -18.39
CA GLY A 71 -8.21 -7.35 -19.34
C GLY A 71 -7.44 -8.61 -19.69
N ASP A 72 -6.16 -8.50 -19.97
CA ASP A 72 -5.24 -9.62 -20.30
C ASP A 72 -4.21 -9.93 -19.20
N LYS A 73 -3.94 -8.99 -18.31
CA LYS A 73 -3.01 -9.13 -17.18
C LYS A 73 -3.64 -8.70 -15.87
N ASN A 74 -3.26 -9.39 -14.80
CA ASN A 74 -3.55 -9.03 -13.42
C ASN A 74 -2.25 -8.65 -12.74
N ILE A 75 -2.22 -7.45 -12.17
CA ILE A 75 -1.09 -6.88 -11.46
C ILE A 75 -1.49 -6.67 -10.01
N LEU A 76 -0.67 -7.09 -9.08
CA LEU A 76 -0.83 -6.83 -7.65
C LEU A 76 0.23 -5.84 -7.19
N VAL A 77 -0.19 -4.77 -6.49
CA VAL A 77 0.72 -3.83 -5.84
C VAL A 77 0.72 -4.14 -4.36
N ASP A 78 1.87 -4.49 -3.85
CA ASP A 78 2.15 -5.02 -2.53
C ASP A 78 1.35 -6.29 -2.16
N THR A 79 1.75 -6.97 -1.13
CA THR A 79 1.22 -8.31 -0.78
C THR A 79 0.82 -8.44 0.69
N GLY A 80 0.91 -7.33 1.44
CA GLY A 80 0.59 -7.27 2.85
C GLY A 80 1.68 -7.87 3.75
N ILE A 81 1.29 -8.19 4.98
CA ILE A 81 2.20 -8.60 6.04
C ILE A 81 2.48 -10.10 6.02
N LEU A 82 3.70 -10.49 6.43
CA LEU A 82 4.05 -11.88 6.67
C LEU A 82 3.27 -12.45 7.87
N ARG A 83 2.69 -13.63 7.70
CA ARG A 83 2.14 -14.38 8.82
C ARG A 83 3.27 -14.95 9.67
N ILE A 84 3.48 -14.36 10.83
CA ILE A 84 4.48 -14.80 11.82
C ILE A 84 3.74 -15.34 13.04
N GLU A 85 4.04 -16.59 13.40
CA GLU A 85 3.53 -17.26 14.62
C GLU A 85 4.49 -17.01 15.79
N ASP A 86 4.93 -15.76 15.98
CA ASP A 86 5.78 -15.34 17.10
C ASP A 86 4.98 -14.49 18.07
N ILE A 87 4.95 -14.90 19.34
CA ILE A 87 4.19 -14.23 20.39
C ILE A 87 4.68 -12.80 20.57
N LYS A 88 6.00 -12.57 20.59
CA LYS A 88 6.59 -11.25 20.77
C LYS A 88 6.28 -10.32 19.60
N PHE A 89 6.33 -10.83 18.37
CA PHE A 89 5.94 -10.07 17.19
C PHE A 89 4.49 -9.61 17.28
N ASN A 90 3.58 -10.52 17.67
CA ASN A 90 2.17 -10.19 17.82
C ASN A 90 1.90 -9.26 19.03
N GLU A 91 2.65 -9.34 20.11
CA GLU A 91 2.57 -8.37 21.22
C GLU A 91 2.98 -6.96 20.78
N ILE A 92 4.00 -6.84 19.93
CA ILE A 92 4.46 -5.54 19.41
C ILE A 92 3.46 -4.98 18.39
N TYR A 93 3.12 -5.77 17.37
CA TYR A 93 2.42 -5.29 16.16
C TYR A 93 0.92 -5.62 16.14
N LYS A 94 0.40 -6.45 17.04
CA LYS A 94 -1.02 -6.84 17.15
C LYS A 94 -1.63 -7.18 15.78
N VAL A 95 -1.02 -8.07 15.02
CA VAL A 95 -1.41 -8.37 13.64
C VAL A 95 -2.75 -9.11 13.59
N GLU A 96 -3.70 -8.56 12.85
CA GLU A 96 -4.93 -9.23 12.42
C GLU A 96 -4.74 -9.62 10.95
N TYR A 97 -4.15 -10.78 10.72
CA TYR A 97 -3.76 -11.25 9.40
C TYR A 97 -4.98 -11.64 8.53
N GLU A 98 -4.98 -11.16 7.27
CA GLU A 98 -5.84 -11.67 6.20
C GLU A 98 -4.97 -12.07 5.00
N SER A 99 -5.31 -13.19 4.36
CA SER A 99 -4.53 -13.68 3.22
C SER A 99 -4.96 -13.00 1.93
N ILE A 100 -4.03 -12.38 1.22
CA ILE A 100 -4.30 -11.84 -0.14
C ILE A 100 -4.72 -12.96 -1.09
N ARG A 101 -4.20 -14.18 -0.93
CA ARG A 101 -4.64 -15.35 -1.72
C ARG A 101 -6.13 -15.66 -1.50
N ASP A 102 -6.62 -15.53 -0.26
CA ASP A 102 -8.04 -15.73 0.06
C ASP A 102 -8.88 -14.54 -0.43
N ALA A 103 -8.33 -13.33 -0.40
CA ALA A 103 -9.00 -12.15 -0.98
C ALA A 103 -9.18 -12.29 -2.50
N LEU A 104 -8.19 -12.83 -3.22
CA LEU A 104 -8.28 -13.12 -4.66
C LEU A 104 -9.39 -14.13 -4.97
N SER A 105 -9.57 -15.16 -4.13
CA SER A 105 -10.62 -16.17 -4.35
C SER A 105 -12.03 -15.57 -4.35
N LYS A 106 -12.28 -14.49 -3.58
CA LYS A 106 -13.54 -13.73 -3.59
C LYS A 106 -13.80 -13.03 -4.93
N LEU A 107 -12.77 -12.90 -5.78
CA LEU A 107 -12.82 -12.34 -7.12
C LEU A 107 -12.81 -13.43 -8.22
N ASN A 108 -12.88 -14.70 -7.84
CA ASN A 108 -12.70 -15.87 -8.71
C ASN A 108 -11.31 -15.89 -9.37
N LEU A 109 -10.28 -15.38 -8.68
CA LEU A 109 -8.90 -15.43 -9.09
C LEU A 109 -8.11 -16.37 -8.18
N THR A 110 -7.07 -16.96 -8.74
CA THR A 110 -6.10 -17.79 -8.05
C THR A 110 -4.71 -17.09 -8.04
N PRO A 111 -3.78 -17.50 -7.19
CA PRO A 111 -2.42 -16.99 -7.24
C PRO A 111 -1.72 -17.11 -8.59
N LYS A 112 -2.11 -18.09 -9.43
CA LYS A 112 -1.55 -18.31 -10.78
C LYS A 112 -2.05 -17.28 -11.80
N ASP A 113 -3.15 -16.60 -11.50
CA ASP A 113 -3.72 -15.56 -12.37
C ASP A 113 -3.04 -14.21 -12.20
N ILE A 114 -2.12 -14.06 -11.23
CA ILE A 114 -1.30 -12.86 -11.05
C ILE A 114 -0.06 -12.99 -11.94
N HIS A 115 0.15 -11.97 -12.77
CA HIS A 115 1.22 -11.93 -13.77
C HIS A 115 2.40 -11.04 -13.37
N ILE A 116 2.11 -10.00 -12.58
CA ILE A 116 3.10 -9.06 -12.06
C ILE A 116 2.74 -8.72 -10.62
N VAL A 117 3.74 -8.70 -9.75
CA VAL A 117 3.68 -8.10 -8.42
C VAL A 117 4.61 -6.89 -8.43
N ILE A 118 4.12 -5.71 -8.12
CA ILE A 118 4.95 -4.52 -7.94
C ILE A 118 5.08 -4.30 -6.43
N ASN A 119 6.29 -4.44 -5.89
CA ASN A 119 6.52 -4.05 -4.50
C ASN A 119 6.89 -2.57 -4.43
N SER A 120 6.18 -1.81 -3.62
CA SER A 120 6.52 -0.42 -3.34
C SER A 120 7.91 -0.32 -2.68
N HIS A 121 8.17 -1.23 -1.75
CA HIS A 121 9.46 -1.50 -1.10
C HIS A 121 9.41 -2.85 -0.40
N LEU A 122 10.48 -3.25 0.31
CA LEU A 122 10.63 -4.60 0.85
C LEU A 122 10.47 -4.70 2.38
N HIS A 123 9.79 -3.76 3.04
CA HIS A 123 9.42 -3.93 4.43
C HIS A 123 8.41 -5.07 4.59
N PHE A 124 8.42 -5.72 5.77
CA PHE A 124 7.69 -6.96 6.04
C PHE A 124 6.16 -6.85 5.91
N ASP A 125 5.61 -5.66 6.01
CA ASP A 125 4.19 -5.36 5.91
C ASP A 125 3.74 -5.01 4.48
N HIS A 126 4.67 -4.85 3.55
CA HIS A 126 4.42 -4.63 2.11
C HIS A 126 4.71 -5.86 1.27
N CYS A 127 5.82 -6.54 1.54
CA CYS A 127 6.25 -7.72 0.78
C CYS A 127 6.03 -9.05 1.52
N GLY A 128 5.42 -9.02 2.71
CA GLY A 128 5.27 -10.19 3.56
C GLY A 128 4.52 -11.36 2.93
N GLY A 129 3.56 -11.07 2.05
CA GLY A 129 2.83 -12.08 1.30
C GLY A 129 3.47 -12.50 -0.02
N ASN A 130 4.66 -12.00 -0.39
CA ASN A 130 5.37 -12.42 -1.61
C ASN A 130 5.68 -13.91 -1.61
N THR A 131 5.89 -14.48 -0.44
CA THR A 131 6.21 -15.90 -0.27
C THR A 131 5.27 -16.56 0.73
N TYR A 132 5.26 -17.86 0.71
CA TYR A 132 4.61 -18.68 1.73
C TYR A 132 5.50 -19.85 2.14
N ARG A 133 5.36 -20.28 3.37
CA ARG A 133 6.13 -21.42 3.88
C ARG A 133 5.56 -22.75 3.36
N ALA A 134 6.40 -23.55 2.73
CA ALA A 134 6.10 -24.91 2.24
C ALA A 134 7.09 -25.90 2.86
N GLY A 135 6.73 -26.47 4.01
CA GLY A 135 7.66 -27.29 4.82
C GLY A 135 8.79 -26.40 5.36
N ASP A 136 10.02 -26.74 5.02
CA ASP A 136 11.23 -26.01 5.46
C ASP A 136 11.70 -24.93 4.46
N LYS A 137 10.92 -24.67 3.39
CA LYS A 137 11.27 -23.70 2.36
C LYS A 137 10.20 -22.61 2.24
N TYR A 138 10.61 -21.47 1.72
CA TYR A 138 9.72 -20.42 1.27
C TYR A 138 9.64 -20.42 -0.26
N LEU A 139 8.43 -20.35 -0.79
CA LEU A 139 8.15 -20.36 -2.23
C LEU A 139 7.35 -19.10 -2.60
N PRO A 140 7.49 -18.60 -3.86
CA PRO A 140 6.68 -17.48 -4.35
C PRO A 140 5.18 -17.76 -4.21
N SER A 141 4.46 -16.84 -3.59
CA SER A 141 2.99 -16.92 -3.45
C SER A 141 2.28 -16.82 -4.80
N PHE A 142 2.87 -16.11 -5.74
CA PHE A 142 2.35 -15.90 -7.10
C PHE A 142 3.34 -16.47 -8.11
N PRO A 143 3.30 -17.80 -8.36
CA PRO A 143 4.38 -18.51 -9.06
C PRO A 143 4.51 -18.14 -10.55
N CYS A 144 3.45 -17.57 -11.15
CA CYS A 144 3.46 -17.10 -12.55
C CYS A 144 3.84 -15.61 -12.67
N ALA A 145 4.00 -14.90 -11.54
CA ALA A 145 4.28 -13.48 -11.56
C ALA A 145 5.77 -13.16 -11.67
N LYS A 146 6.07 -12.02 -12.31
CA LYS A 146 7.33 -11.30 -12.12
C LYS A 146 7.16 -10.32 -10.97
N TYR A 147 8.13 -10.27 -10.06
CA TYR A 147 8.15 -9.35 -8.93
C TYR A 147 9.06 -8.19 -9.26
N VAL A 148 8.47 -7.04 -9.51
CA VAL A 148 9.13 -5.79 -9.92
C VAL A 148 9.56 -5.02 -8.70
N ILE A 149 10.87 -4.85 -8.53
CA ILE A 149 11.51 -4.25 -7.35
C ILE A 149 12.62 -3.32 -7.82
N GLN A 150 12.78 -2.15 -7.19
CA GLN A 150 13.90 -1.26 -7.47
C GLN A 150 15.24 -1.91 -7.06
N GLU A 151 16.28 -1.76 -7.90
CA GLU A 151 17.63 -2.26 -7.61
C GLU A 151 18.18 -1.73 -6.29
N LEU A 152 17.93 -0.45 -5.99
CA LEU A 152 18.34 0.18 -4.75
C LEU A 152 17.65 -0.44 -3.52
N GLU A 153 16.37 -0.78 -3.64
CA GLU A 153 15.61 -1.44 -2.58
C GLU A 153 16.13 -2.85 -2.33
N TRP A 154 16.34 -3.61 -3.41
CA TRP A 154 16.91 -4.95 -3.31
C TRP A 154 18.29 -4.93 -2.65
N TYR A 155 19.14 -3.98 -3.05
CA TYR A 155 20.48 -3.84 -2.46
C TYR A 155 20.40 -3.58 -0.96
N ASP A 156 19.59 -2.61 -0.53
CA ASP A 156 19.47 -2.24 0.89
C ASP A 156 18.82 -3.35 1.72
N ALA A 157 17.82 -4.05 1.18
CA ALA A 157 17.15 -5.18 1.84
C ALA A 157 18.09 -6.38 2.04
N THR A 158 19.01 -6.61 1.10
CA THR A 158 19.99 -7.69 1.19
C THR A 158 21.26 -7.31 1.97
N HIS A 159 21.47 -6.00 2.23
CA HIS A 159 22.60 -5.46 3.01
C HIS A 159 22.11 -4.47 4.08
N PRO A 160 21.19 -4.90 4.97
CA PRO A 160 20.60 -3.98 5.93
C PRO A 160 21.59 -3.56 7.01
N ASN A 161 21.46 -2.32 7.47
CA ASN A 161 22.22 -1.80 8.60
C ASN A 161 21.46 -1.97 9.93
N GLU A 162 22.02 -1.45 11.04
CA GLU A 162 21.45 -1.57 12.39
C GLU A 162 20.05 -0.97 12.52
N ARG A 163 19.72 0.06 11.73
CA ARG A 163 18.43 0.73 11.74
C ARG A 163 17.38 -0.06 10.93
N THR A 164 17.78 -0.65 9.81
CA THR A 164 16.84 -1.18 8.82
C THR A 164 16.61 -2.70 8.91
N ARG A 165 17.52 -3.45 9.57
CA ARG A 165 17.49 -4.92 9.61
C ARG A 165 16.19 -5.53 10.13
N THR A 166 15.48 -4.83 11.02
CA THR A 166 14.23 -5.33 11.61
C THR A 166 13.03 -5.20 10.70
N SER A 167 13.13 -4.36 9.67
CA SER A 167 12.06 -4.15 8.69
C SER A 167 12.16 -5.11 7.50
N TYR A 168 13.36 -5.65 7.23
CA TYR A 168 13.60 -6.56 6.12
C TYR A 168 13.66 -8.02 6.61
N ILE A 169 12.74 -8.84 6.15
CA ILE A 169 12.69 -10.28 6.45
C ILE A 169 13.09 -11.06 5.19
N PRO A 170 14.33 -11.62 5.11
CA PRO A 170 14.85 -12.24 3.89
C PRO A 170 13.96 -13.32 3.29
N ASP A 171 13.26 -14.09 4.12
CA ASP A 171 12.35 -15.15 3.68
C ASP A 171 11.21 -14.63 2.79
N THR A 172 10.89 -13.33 2.84
CA THR A 172 9.81 -12.73 2.05
C THR A 172 10.24 -12.32 0.64
N PHE A 173 11.54 -12.19 0.35
CA PHE A 173 12.01 -11.69 -0.95
C PHE A 173 13.18 -12.49 -1.55
N VAL A 174 14.08 -13.06 -0.75
CA VAL A 174 15.22 -13.84 -1.29
C VAL A 174 14.77 -15.02 -2.17
N PRO A 175 13.72 -15.77 -1.80
CA PRO A 175 13.23 -16.88 -2.63
C PRO A 175 12.76 -16.47 -4.03
N LEU A 176 12.41 -15.19 -4.25
CA LEU A 176 12.02 -14.66 -5.55
C LEU A 176 13.17 -14.70 -6.56
N LYS A 177 14.40 -14.45 -6.09
CA LYS A 177 15.60 -14.55 -6.91
C LYS A 177 15.93 -16.00 -7.24
N GLU A 178 15.84 -16.87 -6.25
CA GLU A 178 16.13 -18.29 -6.39
C GLU A 178 15.17 -18.99 -7.36
N SER A 179 13.91 -18.57 -7.38
CA SER A 179 12.87 -19.10 -8.27
C SER A 179 12.86 -18.48 -9.67
N GLY A 180 13.68 -17.43 -9.92
CA GLY A 180 13.69 -16.70 -11.20
C GLY A 180 12.49 -15.79 -11.44
N ASN A 181 11.74 -15.47 -10.39
CA ASN A 181 10.59 -14.56 -10.43
C ASN A 181 10.95 -13.07 -10.25
N LEU A 182 12.16 -12.78 -9.74
CA LEU A 182 12.62 -11.41 -9.48
C LEU A 182 12.89 -10.66 -10.79
N GLU A 183 12.39 -9.42 -10.87
CA GLU A 183 12.70 -8.45 -11.91
C GLU A 183 13.15 -7.14 -11.27
N LEU A 184 14.43 -6.82 -11.41
CA LEU A 184 15.01 -5.59 -10.89
C LEU A 184 14.89 -4.47 -11.92
N ILE A 185 14.45 -3.30 -11.46
CA ILE A 185 14.28 -2.10 -12.26
C ILE A 185 15.05 -0.93 -11.66
N ASN A 186 15.25 0.13 -12.44
CA ASN A 186 15.93 1.34 -12.00
C ASN A 186 15.15 2.58 -12.45
N GLY A 187 14.88 3.52 -11.51
CA GLY A 187 14.17 4.76 -11.78
C GLY A 187 12.67 4.57 -12.01
N ASP A 188 12.13 5.22 -13.03
CA ASP A 188 10.71 5.42 -13.27
C ASP A 188 10.17 4.70 -14.54
N PRO A 189 10.42 3.40 -14.76
CA PRO A 189 9.96 2.73 -15.97
C PRO A 189 8.45 2.57 -16.02
N GLU A 190 7.93 2.43 -17.23
CA GLU A 190 6.60 1.92 -17.48
C GLU A 190 6.64 0.38 -17.43
N VAL A 191 5.91 -0.21 -16.47
CA VAL A 191 5.85 -1.66 -16.24
C VAL A 191 4.94 -2.32 -17.27
N LEU A 192 3.80 -1.70 -17.57
CA LEU A 192 2.87 -2.03 -18.64
C LEU A 192 2.24 -0.74 -19.17
N PRO A 193 1.67 -0.74 -20.40
CA PRO A 193 1.06 0.44 -20.96
C PRO A 193 0.01 1.10 -20.05
N GLY A 194 0.35 2.29 -19.54
CA GLY A 194 -0.45 3.07 -18.59
C GLY A 194 -0.23 2.68 -17.12
N ILE A 195 0.75 1.84 -16.81
CA ILE A 195 1.15 1.49 -15.44
C ILE A 195 2.64 1.77 -15.27
N ARG A 196 2.97 2.80 -14.52
CA ARG A 196 4.35 3.27 -14.28
C ARG A 196 4.65 3.26 -12.80
N VAL A 197 5.90 3.04 -12.46
CA VAL A 197 6.41 3.31 -11.12
C VAL A 197 7.14 4.66 -11.12
N HIS A 198 7.22 5.30 -9.94
CA HIS A 198 8.02 6.49 -9.72
C HIS A 198 8.84 6.31 -8.43
N LEU A 199 10.16 6.40 -8.56
CA LEU A 199 11.13 6.22 -7.48
C LEU A 199 11.16 7.46 -6.58
N THR A 200 10.49 7.40 -5.45
CA THR A 200 10.45 8.53 -4.49
C THR A 200 11.69 8.57 -3.58
N GLY A 201 12.23 7.42 -3.19
CA GLY A 201 13.47 7.31 -2.42
C GLY A 201 13.50 8.06 -1.09
N GLY A 202 12.34 8.31 -0.47
CA GLY A 202 12.21 9.03 0.80
C GLY A 202 12.09 8.10 2.00
N HIS A 203 11.09 7.22 1.99
CA HIS A 203 10.86 6.24 3.05
C HIS A 203 12.03 5.23 3.13
N THR A 204 12.29 4.53 2.05
CA THR A 204 13.56 3.84 1.80
C THR A 204 14.22 4.44 0.56
N ARG A 205 15.49 4.11 0.29
CA ARG A 205 16.20 4.62 -0.88
C ARG A 205 15.58 4.11 -2.20
N GLY A 206 15.03 2.91 -2.18
CA GLY A 206 14.36 2.27 -3.31
C GLY A 206 12.84 2.30 -3.27
N HIS A 207 12.23 3.05 -2.34
CA HIS A 207 10.77 3.18 -2.26
C HIS A 207 10.20 3.81 -3.53
N GLN A 208 9.12 3.23 -4.07
CA GLN A 208 8.41 3.70 -5.24
C GLN A 208 6.89 3.77 -5.01
N VAL A 209 6.25 4.70 -5.68
CA VAL A 209 4.78 4.78 -5.81
C VAL A 209 4.37 4.20 -7.16
N VAL A 210 3.10 3.79 -7.30
CA VAL A 210 2.57 3.28 -8.57
C VAL A 210 1.58 4.28 -9.17
N LEU A 211 1.83 4.68 -10.40
CA LEU A 211 1.03 5.63 -11.17
C LEU A 211 0.27 4.89 -12.26
N LEU A 212 -1.03 5.15 -12.34
CA LEU A 212 -1.89 4.60 -13.38
C LEU A 212 -2.44 5.73 -14.24
N GLU A 213 -2.40 5.54 -15.55
CA GLU A 213 -3.01 6.42 -16.52
C GLU A 213 -3.78 5.60 -17.55
N SER A 214 -5.05 5.91 -17.73
CA SER A 214 -5.90 5.18 -18.66
C SER A 214 -6.82 6.11 -19.42
N ASN A 215 -6.84 5.98 -20.73
CA ASN A 215 -7.79 6.66 -21.57
C ASN A 215 -9.17 6.04 -21.39
N GLY A 216 -10.14 6.87 -21.02
CA GLY A 216 -11.53 6.52 -20.92
C GLY A 216 -12.28 6.70 -22.24
N GLU A 217 -13.58 6.43 -22.20
CA GLU A 217 -14.49 6.72 -23.30
C GLU A 217 -14.49 8.22 -23.60
N ARG A 218 -14.59 8.60 -24.89
CA ARG A 218 -14.63 9.99 -25.39
C ARG A 218 -13.34 10.81 -25.16
N GLY A 219 -12.17 10.13 -25.03
CA GLY A 219 -10.87 10.82 -24.94
C GLY A 219 -10.55 11.44 -23.57
N SER A 220 -11.34 11.14 -22.54
CA SER A 220 -10.98 11.53 -21.17
C SER A 220 -9.85 10.66 -20.65
N THR A 221 -8.84 11.26 -20.01
CA THR A 221 -7.77 10.54 -19.31
C THR A 221 -8.10 10.47 -17.83
N SER A 222 -8.02 9.28 -17.26
CA SER A 222 -8.19 9.04 -15.82
C SER A 222 -6.86 8.60 -15.24
N LYS A 223 -6.50 9.17 -14.09
CA LYS A 223 -5.23 8.88 -13.40
C LYS A 223 -5.46 8.39 -11.98
N CYS A 224 -4.54 7.58 -11.49
CA CYS A 224 -4.55 7.08 -10.11
C CYS A 224 -3.11 7.02 -9.58
N ILE A 225 -2.97 7.20 -8.27
CA ILE A 225 -1.72 7.00 -7.54
C ILE A 225 -1.94 6.09 -6.34
N TYR A 226 -1.09 5.09 -6.20
CA TYR A 226 -0.91 4.30 -4.99
C TYR A 226 0.31 4.83 -4.26
N PHE A 227 0.10 5.46 -3.10
CA PHE A 227 1.15 6.21 -2.40
C PHE A 227 2.11 5.34 -1.59
N ALA A 228 1.69 4.14 -1.20
CA ALA A 228 2.43 3.31 -0.26
C ALA A 228 2.92 4.15 0.95
N ASP A 229 4.17 3.99 1.36
CA ASP A 229 4.73 4.67 2.53
C ASP A 229 5.27 6.09 2.29
N LEU A 230 5.13 6.61 1.07
CA LEU A 230 5.29 8.05 0.86
C LEU A 230 4.22 8.84 1.63
N ILE A 231 2.98 8.35 1.61
CA ILE A 231 1.83 8.90 2.34
C ILE A 231 0.99 7.71 2.83
N PRO A 232 1.31 7.14 4.02
CA PRO A 232 0.73 5.86 4.43
C PRO A 232 -0.78 5.93 4.74
N THR A 233 -1.28 7.04 5.27
CA THR A 233 -2.71 7.23 5.58
C THR A 233 -3.21 8.60 5.16
N ALA A 234 -4.53 8.79 5.08
CA ALA A 234 -5.15 10.08 4.82
C ALA A 234 -4.75 11.16 5.85
N SER A 235 -4.38 10.78 7.06
CA SER A 235 -3.91 11.72 8.09
C SER A 235 -2.52 12.30 7.74
N HIS A 236 -1.74 11.59 6.92
CA HIS A 236 -0.41 12.01 6.48
C HIS A 236 -0.42 12.91 5.23
N ILE A 237 -1.57 13.32 4.69
CA ILE A 237 -1.62 14.27 3.55
C ILE A 237 -1.05 15.65 3.88
N LYS A 238 -0.98 16.02 5.16
CA LYS A 238 -0.29 17.23 5.58
C LYS A 238 1.20 17.11 5.32
N VAL A 239 1.76 18.03 4.54
CA VAL A 239 3.17 17.94 4.09
C VAL A 239 4.17 17.67 5.22
N PRO A 240 4.12 18.34 6.40
CA PRO A 240 5.07 18.09 7.50
C PRO A 240 4.86 16.77 8.25
N TYR A 241 3.74 16.03 7.98
CA TYR A 241 3.45 14.78 8.66
C TYR A 241 4.20 13.65 7.95
N VAL A 242 5.42 13.37 8.39
CA VAL A 242 6.31 12.31 7.90
C VAL A 242 6.63 11.35 9.03
N MET A 243 6.94 10.12 8.69
CA MET A 243 7.20 9.09 9.68
C MET A 243 8.61 9.18 10.25
N GLY A 244 8.79 8.78 11.50
CA GLY A 244 10.10 8.50 12.07
C GLY A 244 10.80 7.30 11.39
N TYR A 245 10.04 6.49 10.67
CA TYR A 245 10.55 5.39 9.84
C TYR A 245 11.21 5.86 8.54
N ASP A 246 10.92 7.09 8.06
CA ASP A 246 11.51 7.63 6.84
C ASP A 246 13.04 7.77 7.00
N LEU A 247 13.78 7.14 6.10
CA LEU A 247 15.24 7.22 6.13
C LEU A 247 15.73 8.58 5.60
N TYR A 248 14.96 9.20 4.67
CA TYR A 248 15.27 10.49 4.04
C TYR A 248 14.06 11.41 4.13
N PRO A 249 13.70 11.90 5.33
CA PRO A 249 12.43 12.60 5.58
C PRO A 249 12.30 13.90 4.77
N LEU A 250 13.39 14.61 4.46
CA LEU A 250 13.36 15.81 3.62
C LEU A 250 13.03 15.47 2.16
N LYS A 251 13.50 14.32 1.68
CA LYS A 251 13.12 13.83 0.34
C LYS A 251 11.66 13.41 0.31
N THR A 252 11.18 12.68 1.33
CA THR A 252 9.75 12.38 1.52
C THR A 252 8.91 13.66 1.43
N ILE A 253 9.29 14.74 2.09
CA ILE A 253 8.57 16.03 2.08
C ILE A 253 8.50 16.61 0.65
N THR A 254 9.60 16.57 -0.09
CA THR A 254 9.66 17.12 -1.47
C THR A 254 8.74 16.33 -2.40
N GLU A 255 8.91 15.02 -2.48
CA GLU A 255 8.11 14.13 -3.34
C GLU A 255 6.61 14.22 -2.99
N LYS A 256 6.29 14.18 -1.71
CA LYS A 256 4.93 14.29 -1.20
C LYS A 256 4.27 15.60 -1.60
N LYS A 257 4.98 16.73 -1.50
CA LYS A 257 4.46 18.04 -1.86
C LYS A 257 4.10 18.10 -3.35
N GLU A 258 5.00 17.63 -4.21
CA GLU A 258 4.82 17.62 -5.66
C GLU A 258 3.67 16.70 -6.08
N LEU A 259 3.65 15.46 -5.59
CA LEU A 259 2.62 14.48 -5.95
C LEU A 259 1.24 14.84 -5.42
N LEU A 260 1.13 15.41 -4.21
CA LEU A 260 -0.15 15.88 -3.67
C LEU A 260 -0.71 17.07 -4.47
N GLU A 261 0.15 17.99 -4.90
CA GLU A 261 -0.25 19.13 -5.71
C GLU A 261 -0.83 18.68 -7.05
N ILE A 262 -0.11 17.83 -7.79
CA ILE A 262 -0.53 17.30 -9.08
C ILE A 262 -1.80 16.44 -8.92
N ALA A 263 -1.81 15.52 -7.96
CA ALA A 263 -2.96 14.62 -7.74
C ALA A 263 -4.24 15.37 -7.39
N SER A 264 -4.13 16.47 -6.61
CA SER A 264 -5.27 17.32 -6.29
C SER A 264 -5.72 18.17 -7.50
N ALA A 265 -4.78 18.79 -8.22
CA ALA A 265 -5.08 19.66 -9.36
C ALA A 265 -5.74 18.88 -10.53
N GLU A 266 -5.25 17.69 -10.82
CA GLU A 266 -5.74 16.83 -11.89
C GLU A 266 -6.81 15.82 -11.43
N ARG A 267 -7.23 15.86 -10.17
CA ARG A 267 -8.23 14.96 -9.58
C ARG A 267 -7.91 13.47 -9.76
N TRP A 268 -6.69 13.09 -9.43
CA TRP A 268 -6.30 11.70 -9.46
C TRP A 268 -7.04 10.90 -8.39
N LEU A 269 -7.42 9.67 -8.70
CA LEU A 269 -7.83 8.70 -7.69
C LEU A 269 -6.60 8.39 -6.83
N THR A 270 -6.73 8.51 -5.52
CA THR A 270 -5.63 8.31 -4.57
C THR A 270 -5.88 7.08 -3.71
N ILE A 271 -4.83 6.29 -3.47
CA ILE A 271 -4.88 5.09 -2.65
C ILE A 271 -3.82 5.17 -1.57
N PHE A 272 -4.24 4.95 -0.31
CA PHE A 272 -3.40 4.92 0.88
C PHE A 272 -3.37 3.50 1.44
N GLU A 273 -2.20 2.88 1.48
CA GLU A 273 -2.04 1.50 1.89
C GLU A 273 -2.44 1.27 3.34
N HIS A 274 -2.00 2.15 4.22
CA HIS A 274 -2.20 1.99 5.66
C HIS A 274 -3.44 2.70 6.21
N GLU A 275 -4.33 3.22 5.34
CA GLU A 275 -5.60 3.80 5.81
C GLU A 275 -6.51 2.69 6.36
N PRO A 276 -6.85 2.72 7.66
CA PRO A 276 -7.57 1.60 8.29
C PRO A 276 -9.06 1.54 7.95
N LYS A 277 -9.61 2.60 7.35
CA LYS A 277 -11.04 2.70 7.01
C LYS A 277 -11.27 2.55 5.52
N ILE A 278 -11.15 3.63 4.78
CA ILE A 278 -11.37 3.68 3.34
C ILE A 278 -10.12 4.26 2.69
N GLY A 279 -9.24 3.39 2.21
CA GLY A 279 -7.96 3.77 1.63
C GLY A 279 -8.03 4.29 0.18
N ILE A 280 -9.22 4.46 -0.41
CA ILE A 280 -9.37 4.89 -1.80
C ILE A 280 -10.34 6.07 -1.94
N GLY A 281 -9.94 7.12 -2.65
CA GLY A 281 -10.73 8.35 -2.80
C GLY A 281 -10.02 9.43 -3.61
N TYR A 282 -10.43 10.67 -3.39
CA TYR A 282 -9.89 11.85 -4.07
C TYR A 282 -9.40 12.89 -3.07
N LEU A 283 -8.52 13.77 -3.52
CA LEU A 283 -8.07 14.93 -2.76
C LEU A 283 -8.86 16.16 -3.21
N ASP A 284 -9.63 16.73 -2.28
CA ASP A 284 -10.31 18.01 -2.47
C ASP A 284 -9.58 19.13 -1.73
N LYS A 285 -9.72 20.37 -2.21
CA LYS A 285 -9.21 21.55 -1.53
C LYS A 285 -10.35 22.28 -0.83
N ARG A 286 -10.31 22.36 0.52
CA ARG A 286 -11.30 23.07 1.34
C ARG A 286 -10.58 24.08 2.22
N ASP A 287 -10.98 25.33 2.14
CA ASP A 287 -10.35 26.45 2.88
C ASP A 287 -8.81 26.47 2.75
N GLY A 288 -8.34 26.23 1.52
CA GLY A 288 -6.91 26.19 1.20
C GLY A 288 -6.15 24.93 1.67
N LYS A 289 -6.81 23.98 2.33
CA LYS A 289 -6.23 22.73 2.85
C LYS A 289 -6.69 21.54 2.04
N LEU A 290 -5.77 20.58 1.81
CA LEU A 290 -6.12 19.30 1.22
C LEU A 290 -6.91 18.45 2.21
N VAL A 291 -8.00 17.82 1.73
CA VAL A 291 -8.84 16.91 2.47
C VAL A 291 -9.08 15.67 1.62
N PHE A 292 -8.91 14.50 2.22
CA PHE A 292 -9.25 13.24 1.57
C PHE A 292 -10.76 13.01 1.60
N VAL A 293 -11.32 12.71 0.44
CA VAL A 293 -12.74 12.36 0.25
C VAL A 293 -12.83 10.92 -0.24
N PRO A 294 -13.18 9.98 0.66
CA PRO A 294 -13.28 8.56 0.29
C PRO A 294 -14.33 8.33 -0.80
N THR A 295 -14.08 7.34 -1.68
CA THR A 295 -15.13 6.87 -2.60
C THR A 295 -16.21 6.13 -1.81
N ILE A 296 -17.47 6.46 -2.08
CA ILE A 296 -18.61 5.73 -1.51
C ILE A 296 -18.93 4.56 -2.46
N THR A 297 -18.83 3.32 -1.97
CA THR A 297 -19.36 2.17 -2.71
C THR A 297 -20.85 2.33 -2.90
N ASN A 298 -21.33 2.20 -4.15
CA ASN A 298 -22.72 2.42 -4.56
C ASN A 298 -23.67 1.33 -4.03
N ASN A 299 -23.79 1.15 -2.72
CA ASN A 299 -24.79 0.23 -2.17
C ASN A 299 -25.82 0.88 -1.24
N LYS A 300 -25.87 2.20 -1.08
CA LYS A 300 -27.00 2.88 -0.43
C LYS A 300 -27.11 4.33 -0.94
N ARG A 301 -27.63 4.53 -2.17
CA ARG A 301 -28.43 5.74 -2.40
C ARG A 301 -29.81 5.52 -1.73
N LYS A 302 -29.90 5.64 -0.42
CA LYS A 302 -31.14 6.06 0.23
C LYS A 302 -31.12 7.57 0.28
N VAL A 303 -31.81 8.15 -0.69
CA VAL A 303 -32.27 9.55 -0.65
C VAL A 303 -33.02 9.71 0.67
N VAL A 304 -32.43 10.42 1.62
CA VAL A 304 -33.18 11.04 2.70
C VAL A 304 -33.70 12.36 2.11
N ARG A 305 -35.03 12.39 1.86
CA ARG A 305 -35.76 13.60 1.57
C ARG A 305 -35.90 14.44 2.84
#